data_fc161a49eb76a91bceecb503b8fecc72
#
_entry.id   fc161a49eb76a91bceecb503b8fecc72
#
_cell.length_a   1.000
_cell.length_b   1.000
_cell.length_c   1.000
_cell.angle_alpha   90.00
_cell.angle_beta   90.00
_cell.angle_gamma   90.00
#
_symmetry.space_group_name_H-M   'P 1'
#
loop_
_entity.id
_entity.type
_entity.pdbx_description
1 polymer ?
#
loop_
_entity_poly.entity_id
_entity_poly.type
_entity_poly.pdbx_seq_one_letter_code
_entity_poly.pdbx_strand_id
1 'polypeptide(L)'
;DDYEMVGFQKTATEVGGDFFDFMQKEDGRWVAICGDATGHGLTSGNVVSITKTAMSSLVEEDPVPTLDSLNKTLLNMNIGLNRMCLNIASIGKDSIRFSSAGMPPAYYYSAEKRELEEILVGALPLGSFKRAIHTEQEIAFKNSGDILIMMSDGLPEAENSKNEMVGYERTLDLIRTLSDKSAEEIKDGLVDMCNNWLGDTAKLQDDMTFVIIKKR
;
A
#
# COMPACT_ATOMS: atom_id res chain seq x y z
N ASP A 1 20.16 4.10 6.75
CA ASP A 1 20.07 2.64 6.93
C ASP A 1 19.27 2.24 8.19
N ASP A 2 18.33 3.08 8.61
CA ASP A 2 17.52 2.84 9.82
C ASP A 2 16.30 1.94 9.54
N TYR A 3 16.05 1.63 8.26
CA TYR A 3 14.87 0.88 7.82
C TYR A 3 15.21 -0.20 6.80
N GLU A 4 14.46 -1.29 6.83
CA GLU A 4 14.28 -2.19 5.71
C GLU A 4 12.98 -1.80 5.01
N MET A 5 13.03 -1.57 3.71
CA MET A 5 11.87 -1.23 2.90
C MET A 5 11.80 -2.18 1.71
N VAL A 6 10.71 -2.89 1.59
CA VAL A 6 10.49 -3.89 0.54
C VAL A 6 9.11 -3.70 -0.04
N GLY A 7 9.01 -3.70 -1.36
CA GLY A 7 7.75 -3.70 -2.09
C GLY A 7 7.65 -4.95 -2.96
N PHE A 8 6.44 -5.42 -3.15
CA PHE A 8 6.13 -6.52 -4.05
C PHE A 8 4.90 -6.18 -4.88
N GLN A 9 4.93 -6.54 -6.16
CA GLN A 9 3.80 -6.44 -7.06
C GLN A 9 3.76 -7.64 -7.99
N LYS A 10 2.57 -8.20 -8.17
CA LYS A 10 2.28 -9.23 -9.17
C LYS A 10 0.94 -8.89 -9.83
N THR A 11 0.98 -8.64 -11.12
CA THR A 11 -0.22 -8.30 -11.89
C THR A 11 -1.03 -9.55 -12.23
N ALA A 12 -2.37 -9.43 -12.19
CA ALA A 12 -3.29 -10.48 -12.61
C ALA A 12 -3.42 -10.54 -14.15
N THR A 13 -3.19 -9.40 -14.82
CA THR A 13 -3.29 -9.23 -16.26
C THR A 13 -2.00 -8.62 -16.84
N GLU A 14 -1.94 -8.41 -18.17
CA GLU A 14 -0.77 -7.81 -18.83
C GLU A 14 -0.49 -6.37 -18.40
N VAL A 15 -1.52 -5.60 -18.01
CA VAL A 15 -1.40 -4.23 -17.51
C VAL A 15 -2.19 -4.14 -16.22
N GLY A 16 -1.48 -3.95 -15.10
CA GLY A 16 -2.04 -3.82 -13.77
C GLY A 16 -2.53 -2.40 -13.45
N GLY A 17 -3.44 -2.30 -12.49
CA GLY A 17 -3.90 -1.07 -11.85
C GLY A 17 -3.11 -0.72 -10.59
N ASP A 18 -2.43 -1.70 -10.02
CA ASP A 18 -1.63 -1.56 -8.82
C ASP A 18 -0.25 -0.96 -9.08
N PHE A 19 0.29 -0.31 -8.07
CA PHE A 19 1.70 0.08 -8.04
C PHE A 19 2.18 0.36 -6.62
N PHE A 20 3.49 0.30 -6.44
CA PHE A 20 4.17 0.87 -5.27
C PHE A 20 5.36 1.71 -5.71
N ASP A 21 5.84 2.56 -4.81
CA ASP A 21 7.09 3.31 -5.02
C ASP A 21 7.71 3.74 -3.69
N PHE A 22 9.02 3.98 -3.72
CA PHE A 22 9.79 4.58 -2.63
C PHE A 22 10.53 5.80 -3.17
N MET A 23 10.34 6.94 -2.54
CA MET A 23 10.98 8.19 -2.92
C MET A 23 11.65 8.81 -1.71
N GLN A 24 12.82 9.41 -1.91
CA GLN A 24 13.52 10.11 -0.84
C GLN A 24 13.33 11.61 -1.00
N LYS A 25 12.99 12.29 0.11
CA LYS A 25 12.91 13.74 0.19
C LYS A 25 14.31 14.35 0.32
N GLU A 26 14.44 15.64 -0.01
CA GLU A 26 15.70 16.38 0.15
C GLU A 26 16.18 16.42 1.61
N ASP A 27 15.27 16.39 2.59
CA ASP A 27 15.57 16.34 4.02
C ASP A 27 15.97 14.94 4.54
N GLY A 28 16.03 13.94 3.64
CA GLY A 28 16.45 12.57 3.93
C GLY A 28 15.32 11.64 4.39
N ARG A 29 14.10 12.15 4.63
CA ARG A 29 12.93 11.31 4.90
C ARG A 29 12.55 10.50 3.67
N TRP A 30 11.91 9.35 3.90
CA TRP A 30 11.38 8.53 2.82
C TRP A 30 9.87 8.70 2.70
N VAL A 31 9.39 8.57 1.48
CA VAL A 31 7.96 8.42 1.16
C VAL A 31 7.76 7.06 0.55
N ALA A 32 6.87 6.27 1.13
CA ALA A 32 6.43 4.99 0.60
C ALA A 32 4.96 5.11 0.17
N ILE A 33 4.64 4.56 -0.98
CA ILE A 33 3.28 4.53 -1.53
C ILE A 33 2.89 3.13 -1.96
N CYS A 34 1.60 2.83 -1.79
CA CYS A 34 0.94 1.65 -2.31
C CYS A 34 -0.40 2.11 -2.88
N GLY A 35 -0.67 1.83 -4.15
CA GLY A 35 -1.85 2.32 -4.83
C GLY A 35 -2.48 1.28 -5.74
N ASP A 36 -3.80 1.42 -5.91
CA ASP A 36 -4.65 0.61 -6.78
C ASP A 36 -5.59 1.52 -7.58
N ALA A 37 -5.49 1.45 -8.91
CA ALA A 37 -6.38 2.16 -9.81
C ALA A 37 -7.60 1.30 -10.15
N THR A 38 -8.80 1.83 -9.91
CA THR A 38 -10.04 1.09 -10.19
C THR A 38 -10.11 0.55 -11.62
N GLY A 39 -10.54 -0.71 -11.76
CA GLY A 39 -10.65 -1.41 -13.03
C GLY A 39 -9.33 -2.09 -13.42
N HIS A 40 -9.23 -2.53 -14.65
CA HIS A 40 -8.09 -3.31 -15.16
C HIS A 40 -7.67 -2.88 -16.57
N GLY A 41 -6.48 -3.27 -16.96
CA GLY A 41 -5.96 -3.08 -18.30
C GLY A 41 -5.46 -1.65 -18.56
N LEU A 42 -5.46 -1.24 -19.82
CA LEU A 42 -4.81 0.00 -20.27
C LEU A 42 -5.32 1.26 -19.54
N THR A 43 -6.60 1.27 -19.18
CA THR A 43 -7.23 2.45 -18.54
C THR A 43 -6.71 2.65 -17.12
N SER A 44 -6.63 1.58 -16.32
CA SER A 44 -6.04 1.62 -14.97
C SER A 44 -4.54 1.93 -15.04
N GLY A 45 -3.80 1.33 -15.99
CA GLY A 45 -2.39 1.65 -16.23
C GLY A 45 -2.13 3.13 -16.58
N ASN A 46 -3.07 3.79 -17.28
CA ASN A 46 -2.98 5.23 -17.51
C ASN A 46 -3.13 6.03 -16.21
N VAL A 47 -4.06 5.65 -15.33
CA VAL A 47 -4.24 6.29 -14.02
C VAL A 47 -2.97 6.14 -13.17
N VAL A 48 -2.38 4.94 -13.15
CA VAL A 48 -1.07 4.69 -12.49
C VAL A 48 0.00 5.62 -13.05
N SER A 49 0.13 5.70 -14.37
CA SER A 49 1.15 6.54 -15.01
C SER A 49 0.99 8.02 -14.68
N ILE A 50 -0.25 8.54 -14.68
CA ILE A 50 -0.56 9.92 -14.29
C ILE A 50 -0.21 10.14 -12.82
N THR A 51 -0.60 9.22 -11.94
CA THR A 51 -0.35 9.32 -10.50
C THR A 51 1.14 9.31 -10.20
N LYS A 52 1.90 8.37 -10.76
CA LYS A 52 3.37 8.30 -10.59
C LYS A 52 4.07 9.55 -11.12
N THR A 53 3.65 10.06 -12.27
CA THR A 53 4.22 11.29 -12.83
C THR A 53 3.96 12.51 -11.93
N ALA A 54 2.73 12.64 -11.41
CA ALA A 54 2.40 13.72 -10.49
C ALA A 54 3.16 13.60 -9.16
N MET A 55 3.31 12.38 -8.63
CA MET A 55 4.06 12.11 -7.40
C MET A 55 5.51 12.58 -7.48
N SER A 56 6.17 12.43 -8.62
CA SER A 56 7.56 12.88 -8.79
C SER A 56 7.77 14.39 -8.54
N SER A 57 6.71 15.19 -8.70
CA SER A 57 6.73 16.63 -8.42
C SER A 57 6.19 16.99 -7.02
N LEU A 58 5.62 16.04 -6.30
CA LEU A 58 4.98 16.22 -5.00
C LEU A 58 5.74 15.53 -3.86
N VAL A 59 6.89 14.92 -4.13
CA VAL A 59 7.64 14.12 -3.16
C VAL A 59 8.00 14.90 -1.90
N GLU A 60 8.22 16.20 -1.99
CA GLU A 60 8.57 17.07 -0.85
C GLU A 60 7.36 17.45 0.02
N GLU A 61 6.16 17.26 -0.48
CA GLU A 61 4.94 17.53 0.27
C GLU A 61 4.69 16.50 1.37
N ASP A 62 3.90 16.87 2.34
CA ASP A 62 3.39 15.95 3.35
C ASP A 62 2.20 15.14 2.81
N PRO A 63 1.80 14.03 3.46
CA PRO A 63 0.79 13.12 2.93
C PRO A 63 -0.52 13.79 2.54
N VAL A 64 -1.09 14.65 3.39
CA VAL A 64 -2.38 15.31 3.12
C VAL A 64 -2.29 16.27 1.93
N PRO A 65 -1.37 17.25 1.87
CA PRO A 65 -1.17 18.09 0.69
C PRO A 65 -0.93 17.30 -0.59
N THR A 66 -0.19 16.18 -0.50
CA THR A 66 0.05 15.30 -1.64
C THR A 66 -1.25 14.69 -2.17
N LEU A 67 -2.09 14.10 -1.30
CA LEU A 67 -3.38 13.52 -1.70
C LEU A 67 -4.33 14.59 -2.26
N ASP A 68 -4.36 15.79 -1.68
CA ASP A 68 -5.17 16.90 -2.18
C ASP A 68 -4.75 17.32 -3.60
N SER A 69 -3.45 17.40 -3.85
CA SER A 69 -2.87 17.76 -5.16
C SER A 69 -3.12 16.66 -6.20
N LEU A 70 -2.95 15.39 -5.83
CA LEU A 70 -3.25 14.25 -6.69
C LEU A 70 -4.75 14.18 -7.03
N ASN A 71 -5.62 14.35 -6.03
CA ASN A 71 -7.08 14.38 -6.25
C ASN A 71 -7.46 15.46 -7.26
N LYS A 72 -6.90 16.65 -7.13
CA LYS A 72 -7.13 17.76 -8.07
C LYS A 72 -6.59 17.44 -9.46
N THR A 73 -5.43 16.84 -9.56
CA THR A 73 -4.82 16.42 -10.83
C THR A 73 -5.70 15.43 -11.56
N LEU A 74 -6.12 14.35 -10.88
CA LEU A 74 -6.96 13.30 -11.48
C LEU A 74 -8.34 13.83 -11.92
N LEU A 75 -8.95 14.72 -11.14
CA LEU A 75 -10.19 15.39 -11.53
C LEU A 75 -10.04 16.26 -12.78
N ASN A 76 -8.91 16.97 -12.91
CA ASN A 76 -8.62 17.83 -14.06
C ASN A 76 -8.32 17.02 -15.33
N MET A 77 -7.78 15.83 -15.21
CA MET A 77 -7.48 14.93 -16.34
C MET A 77 -8.74 14.32 -16.97
N ASN A 78 -9.91 14.43 -16.31
CA ASN A 78 -11.20 13.94 -16.81
C ASN A 78 -11.14 12.46 -17.27
N ILE A 79 -10.57 11.59 -16.44
CA ILE A 79 -10.34 10.16 -16.72
C ILE A 79 -11.61 9.30 -16.58
N GLY A 80 -12.80 9.91 -16.70
CA GLY A 80 -14.08 9.22 -16.63
C GLY A 80 -14.39 8.73 -15.21
N LEU A 81 -14.73 7.44 -15.09
CA LEU A 81 -15.08 6.81 -13.81
C LEU A 81 -13.88 6.21 -13.06
N ASN A 82 -12.69 6.22 -13.68
CA ASN A 82 -11.53 5.64 -13.03
C ASN A 82 -11.06 6.51 -11.86
N ARG A 83 -10.60 5.84 -10.82
CA ARG A 83 -10.17 6.43 -9.55
C ARG A 83 -8.84 5.82 -9.17
N MET A 84 -8.14 6.47 -8.23
CA MET A 84 -6.93 5.93 -7.62
C MET A 84 -7.15 5.77 -6.14
N CYS A 85 -7.08 4.55 -5.64
CA CYS A 85 -6.92 4.26 -4.24
C CYS A 85 -5.43 4.36 -3.89
N LEU A 86 -5.07 5.05 -2.79
CA LEU A 86 -3.67 5.30 -2.46
C LEU A 86 -3.44 5.35 -0.96
N ASN A 87 -2.48 4.55 -0.48
CA ASN A 87 -1.85 4.70 0.82
C ASN A 87 -0.51 5.42 0.64
N ILE A 88 -0.24 6.41 1.50
CA ILE A 88 1.01 7.17 1.53
C ILE A 88 1.54 7.27 2.95
N ALA A 89 2.83 6.97 3.12
CA ALA A 89 3.55 7.05 4.37
C ALA A 89 4.79 7.92 4.22
N SER A 90 4.88 9.01 4.98
CA SER A 90 6.10 9.82 5.12
C SER A 90 6.86 9.34 6.35
N ILE A 91 8.05 8.76 6.13
CA ILE A 91 8.83 8.04 7.13
C ILE A 91 9.89 8.98 7.68
N GLY A 92 9.69 9.40 8.93
CA GLY A 92 10.66 10.17 9.72
C GLY A 92 11.45 9.27 10.66
N LYS A 93 12.39 9.84 11.39
CA LYS A 93 13.29 9.07 12.27
C LYS A 93 12.55 8.22 13.32
N ASP A 94 11.54 8.78 13.97
CA ASP A 94 10.86 8.17 15.11
C ASP A 94 9.34 8.11 14.96
N SER A 95 8.82 8.53 13.80
CA SER A 95 7.40 8.46 13.49
C SER A 95 7.17 8.34 11.99
N ILE A 96 6.01 7.80 11.66
CA ILE A 96 5.48 7.77 10.29
C ILE A 96 4.19 8.60 10.28
N ARG A 97 4.07 9.53 9.32
CA ARG A 97 2.81 10.20 9.01
C ARG A 97 2.16 9.44 7.86
N PHE A 98 0.99 8.90 8.14
CA PHE A 98 0.25 8.04 7.23
C PHE A 98 -1.08 8.69 6.83
N SER A 99 -1.42 8.60 5.55
CA SER A 99 -2.72 9.00 5.01
C SER A 99 -3.18 7.99 3.96
N SER A 100 -4.49 7.94 3.74
CA SER A 100 -5.11 6.99 2.81
C SER A 100 -6.26 7.64 2.05
N ALA A 101 -6.45 7.18 0.82
CA ALA A 101 -7.58 7.54 -0.03
C ALA A 101 -8.14 6.27 -0.71
N GLY A 102 -9.12 5.62 -0.09
CA GLY A 102 -9.84 4.48 -0.66
C GLY A 102 -9.14 3.12 -0.62
N MET A 103 -7.93 3.03 -0.10
CA MET A 103 -7.20 1.77 0.08
C MET A 103 -7.71 1.00 1.30
N PRO A 104 -7.48 -0.33 1.36
CA PRO A 104 -7.58 -1.09 2.60
C PRO A 104 -6.73 -0.46 3.72
N PRO A 105 -7.05 -0.74 5.00
CA PRO A 105 -6.26 -0.29 6.12
C PRO A 105 -4.80 -0.69 6.00
N ALA A 106 -3.89 0.15 6.51
CA ALA A 106 -2.53 -0.28 6.78
C ALA A 106 -2.46 -1.01 8.13
N TYR A 107 -1.39 -1.77 8.35
CA TYR A 107 -1.19 -2.53 9.57
C TYR A 107 0.12 -2.15 10.20
N TYR A 108 0.08 -1.81 11.49
CA TYR A 108 1.24 -1.48 12.29
C TYR A 108 1.49 -2.56 13.34
N TYR A 109 2.66 -3.20 13.28
CA TYR A 109 3.13 -4.10 14.32
C TYR A 109 4.07 -3.33 15.27
N SER A 110 3.69 -3.26 16.54
CA SER A 110 4.53 -2.72 17.60
C SER A 110 5.42 -3.83 18.18
N ALA A 111 6.73 -3.70 18.01
CA ALA A 111 7.70 -4.63 18.57
C ALA A 111 7.70 -4.62 20.10
N GLU A 112 7.44 -3.47 20.72
CA GLU A 112 7.35 -3.31 22.18
C GLU A 112 6.15 -4.06 22.76
N LYS A 113 4.97 -3.85 22.16
CA LYS A 113 3.70 -4.47 22.62
C LYS A 113 3.52 -5.88 22.12
N ARG A 114 4.19 -6.24 21.01
CA ARG A 114 3.97 -7.48 20.21
C ARG A 114 2.54 -7.60 19.70
N GLU A 115 1.97 -6.47 19.32
CA GLU A 115 0.60 -6.34 18.83
C GLU A 115 0.58 -5.78 17.42
N LEU A 116 -0.36 -6.26 16.61
CA LEU A 116 -0.65 -5.76 15.27
C LEU A 116 -1.93 -4.94 15.35
N GLU A 117 -1.83 -3.66 15.04
CA GLU A 117 -2.93 -2.69 15.06
C GLU A 117 -3.31 -2.33 13.61
N GLU A 118 -4.60 -2.17 13.38
CA GLU A 118 -5.15 -1.69 12.12
C GLU A 118 -5.12 -0.16 12.11
N ILE A 119 -4.54 0.43 11.08
CA ILE A 119 -4.46 1.87 10.87
C ILE A 119 -5.49 2.26 9.80
N LEU A 120 -6.62 2.78 10.24
CA LEU A 120 -7.72 3.18 9.39
C LEU A 120 -7.80 4.70 9.29
N VAL A 121 -7.41 5.23 8.13
CA VAL A 121 -7.61 6.64 7.76
C VAL A 121 -8.59 6.68 6.61
N GLY A 122 -9.84 7.02 6.89
CA GLY A 122 -10.92 6.96 5.92
C GLY A 122 -10.96 8.17 5.00
N ALA A 123 -10.84 7.95 3.69
CA ALA A 123 -11.17 8.91 2.65
C ALA A 123 -11.63 8.18 1.39
N LEU A 124 -12.31 8.90 0.48
CA LEU A 124 -12.73 8.35 -0.80
C LEU A 124 -11.54 8.26 -1.77
N PRO A 125 -11.57 7.33 -2.75
CA PRO A 125 -10.57 7.25 -3.79
C PRO A 125 -10.33 8.59 -4.49
N LEU A 126 -9.09 8.89 -4.83
CA LEU A 126 -8.69 10.11 -5.54
C LEU A 126 -9.40 10.21 -6.90
N GLY A 127 -9.78 11.42 -7.27
CA GLY A 127 -10.56 11.68 -8.47
C GLY A 127 -12.07 11.54 -8.27
N SER A 128 -12.56 11.21 -7.06
CA SER A 128 -13.99 11.04 -6.78
C SER A 128 -14.74 12.37 -6.64
N PHE A 129 -14.23 13.28 -5.81
CA PHE A 129 -14.91 14.54 -5.49
C PHE A 129 -13.94 15.71 -5.37
N LYS A 130 -14.40 16.91 -5.80
CA LYS A 130 -13.61 18.16 -5.72
C LYS A 130 -13.30 18.59 -4.27
N ARG A 131 -14.14 18.22 -3.32
CA ARG A 131 -14.01 18.56 -1.90
C ARG A 131 -13.78 17.29 -1.08
N ALA A 132 -12.86 16.44 -1.52
CA ALA A 132 -12.40 15.34 -0.69
C ALA A 132 -11.70 15.91 0.56
N ILE A 133 -11.90 15.28 1.70
CA ILE A 133 -11.21 15.62 2.95
C ILE A 133 -10.25 14.47 3.22
N HIS A 134 -8.96 14.78 3.19
CA HIS A 134 -7.92 13.85 3.60
C HIS A 134 -7.44 14.21 5.00
N THR A 135 -7.14 13.20 5.78
CA THR A 135 -6.58 13.32 7.13
C THR A 135 -5.36 12.43 7.24
N GLU A 136 -4.53 12.68 8.23
CA GLU A 136 -3.37 11.83 8.50
C GLU A 136 -3.39 11.33 9.94
N GLN A 137 -2.72 10.21 10.14
CA GLN A 137 -2.43 9.66 11.45
C GLN A 137 -0.91 9.59 11.63
N GLU A 138 -0.41 10.08 12.76
CA GLU A 138 0.97 9.89 13.16
C GLU A 138 1.10 8.59 13.96
N ILE A 139 2.04 7.74 13.51
CA ILE A 139 2.35 6.44 14.11
C ILE A 139 3.73 6.55 14.74
N ALA A 140 3.84 6.28 16.03
CA ALA A 140 5.15 6.16 16.69
C ALA A 140 5.89 4.95 16.09
N PHE A 141 7.09 5.17 15.54
CA PHE A 141 7.89 4.17 14.83
C PHE A 141 9.33 4.23 15.34
N LYS A 142 9.50 3.86 16.63
CA LYS A 142 10.70 4.13 17.43
C LYS A 142 11.54 2.90 17.70
N ASN A 143 10.90 1.74 17.81
CA ASN A 143 11.55 0.55 18.32
C ASN A 143 12.07 -0.30 17.17
N SER A 144 13.26 -0.83 17.29
CA SER A 144 13.75 -1.86 16.38
C SER A 144 12.75 -3.01 16.33
N GLY A 145 12.36 -3.40 15.12
CA GLY A 145 11.34 -4.41 14.89
C GLY A 145 9.92 -3.88 14.72
N ASP A 146 9.66 -2.56 14.87
CA ASP A 146 8.38 -1.97 14.45
C ASP A 146 8.19 -2.15 12.94
N ILE A 147 6.96 -2.51 12.51
CA ILE A 147 6.67 -2.79 11.09
C ILE A 147 5.40 -2.03 10.68
N LEU A 148 5.46 -1.35 9.53
CA LEU A 148 4.26 -0.86 8.83
C LEU A 148 4.09 -1.64 7.54
N ILE A 149 2.87 -2.11 7.28
CA ILE A 149 2.49 -2.82 6.06
C ILE A 149 1.31 -2.11 5.41
N MET A 150 1.46 -1.79 4.14
CA MET A 150 0.40 -1.30 3.26
C MET A 150 0.18 -2.35 2.18
N MET A 151 -1.07 -2.68 1.85
CA MET A 151 -1.37 -3.67 0.80
C MET A 151 -2.66 -3.33 0.05
N SER A 152 -2.75 -3.80 -1.20
CA SER A 152 -4.01 -3.87 -1.93
C SER A 152 -4.82 -5.10 -1.47
N ASP A 153 -6.04 -5.22 -1.92
CA ASP A 153 -6.95 -6.32 -1.57
C ASP A 153 -6.61 -7.64 -2.30
N GLY A 154 -5.82 -7.59 -3.39
CA GLY A 154 -5.51 -8.77 -4.18
C GLY A 154 -4.84 -9.93 -3.45
N LEU A 155 -4.09 -9.68 -2.35
CA LEU A 155 -3.57 -10.77 -1.52
C LEU A 155 -4.65 -11.39 -0.62
N PRO A 156 -5.36 -10.62 0.23
CA PRO A 156 -6.39 -11.21 1.09
C PRO A 156 -7.60 -11.75 0.29
N GLU A 157 -7.89 -11.23 -0.89
CA GLU A 157 -9.00 -11.65 -1.74
C GLU A 157 -8.62 -12.73 -2.76
N ALA A 158 -7.35 -13.16 -2.82
CA ALA A 158 -6.91 -14.24 -3.69
C ALA A 158 -7.70 -15.54 -3.40
N GLU A 159 -8.38 -16.07 -4.43
CA GLU A 159 -9.24 -17.25 -4.34
C GLU A 159 -8.54 -18.52 -4.82
N ASN A 160 -8.72 -19.61 -4.07
CA ASN A 160 -8.29 -20.94 -4.50
C ASN A 160 -9.28 -21.58 -5.50
N SER A 161 -8.99 -22.80 -5.94
CA SER A 161 -9.84 -23.56 -6.87
C SER A 161 -11.24 -23.89 -6.33
N LYS A 162 -11.51 -23.63 -5.03
CA LYS A 162 -12.81 -23.80 -4.37
C LYS A 162 -13.54 -22.49 -4.16
N ASN A 163 -13.03 -21.37 -4.67
CA ASN A 163 -13.50 -20.00 -4.44
C ASN A 163 -13.44 -19.59 -2.94
N GLU A 164 -12.44 -20.07 -2.22
CA GLU A 164 -12.17 -19.66 -0.85
C GLU A 164 -11.06 -18.61 -0.88
N MET A 165 -11.28 -17.45 -0.25
CA MET A 165 -10.29 -16.38 -0.15
C MET A 165 -9.18 -16.73 0.87
N VAL A 166 -7.98 -16.17 0.68
CA VAL A 166 -6.92 -16.17 1.71
C VAL A 166 -7.49 -15.57 2.99
N GLY A 167 -8.08 -14.40 2.89
CA GLY A 167 -8.69 -13.64 3.98
C GLY A 167 -7.68 -12.80 4.77
N TYR A 168 -8.15 -11.68 5.30
CA TYR A 168 -7.33 -10.77 6.10
C TYR A 168 -6.78 -11.44 7.37
N GLU A 169 -7.60 -12.22 8.08
CA GLU A 169 -7.19 -12.88 9.33
C GLU A 169 -5.93 -13.74 9.13
N ARG A 170 -5.93 -14.61 8.11
CA ARG A 170 -4.79 -15.48 7.81
C ARG A 170 -3.55 -14.68 7.40
N THR A 171 -3.75 -13.60 6.63
CA THR A 171 -2.66 -12.69 6.23
C THR A 171 -2.02 -12.04 7.46
N LEU A 172 -2.83 -11.52 8.37
CA LEU A 172 -2.36 -10.86 9.58
C LEU A 172 -1.69 -11.83 10.57
N ASP A 173 -2.20 -13.05 10.68
CA ASP A 173 -1.59 -14.10 11.52
C ASP A 173 -0.21 -14.50 11.00
N LEU A 174 -0.03 -14.57 9.68
CA LEU A 174 1.28 -14.81 9.10
C LEU A 174 2.25 -13.65 9.40
N ILE A 175 1.80 -12.41 9.26
CA ILE A 175 2.61 -11.23 9.58
C ILE A 175 3.05 -11.26 11.06
N ARG A 176 2.13 -11.57 11.99
CA ARG A 176 2.48 -11.74 13.42
C ARG A 176 3.54 -12.81 13.62
N THR A 177 3.40 -13.94 12.94
CA THR A 177 4.32 -15.08 13.02
C THR A 177 5.72 -14.73 12.50
N LEU A 178 5.81 -13.91 11.46
CA LEU A 178 7.06 -13.52 10.82
C LEU A 178 7.60 -12.17 11.32
N SER A 179 7.03 -11.57 12.35
CA SER A 179 7.37 -10.22 12.81
C SER A 179 8.83 -10.07 13.28
N ASP A 180 9.49 -11.15 13.71
CA ASP A 180 10.91 -11.19 14.07
C ASP A 180 11.86 -11.34 12.87
N LYS A 181 11.34 -11.64 11.68
CA LYS A 181 12.09 -11.83 10.45
C LYS A 181 12.40 -10.50 9.75
N SER A 182 13.30 -10.52 8.77
CA SER A 182 13.56 -9.36 7.90
C SER A 182 12.33 -9.00 7.05
N ALA A 183 12.27 -7.77 6.57
CA ALA A 183 11.20 -7.34 5.67
C ALA A 183 11.12 -8.22 4.40
N GLU A 184 12.28 -8.67 3.90
CA GLU A 184 12.37 -9.58 2.75
C GLU A 184 11.76 -10.96 3.06
N GLU A 185 12.07 -11.54 4.22
CA GLU A 185 11.51 -12.84 4.63
C GLU A 185 9.99 -12.75 4.88
N ILE A 186 9.50 -11.61 5.39
CA ILE A 186 8.04 -11.37 5.53
C ILE A 186 7.40 -11.33 4.15
N LYS A 187 7.99 -10.59 3.20
CA LYS A 187 7.53 -10.53 1.81
C LYS A 187 7.47 -11.93 1.19
N ASP A 188 8.55 -12.70 1.31
CA ASP A 188 8.62 -14.05 0.75
C ASP A 188 7.54 -14.97 1.37
N GLY A 189 7.33 -14.87 2.68
CA GLY A 189 6.28 -15.62 3.36
C GLY A 189 4.86 -15.29 2.86
N LEU A 190 4.57 -14.02 2.61
CA LEU A 190 3.28 -13.59 2.05
C LEU A 190 3.09 -14.10 0.62
N VAL A 191 4.14 -14.03 -0.20
CA VAL A 191 4.12 -14.54 -1.58
C VAL A 191 3.93 -16.05 -1.60
N ASP A 192 4.65 -16.79 -0.75
CA ASP A 192 4.54 -18.24 -0.65
C ASP A 192 3.15 -18.67 -0.15
N MET A 193 2.60 -17.95 0.82
CA MET A 193 1.23 -18.20 1.29
C MET A 193 0.23 -18.06 0.14
N CYS A 194 0.30 -16.98 -0.64
CA CYS A 194 -0.58 -16.77 -1.78
C CYS A 194 -0.41 -17.87 -2.84
N ASN A 195 0.82 -18.17 -3.24
CA ASN A 195 1.10 -19.20 -4.24
C ASN A 195 0.60 -20.59 -3.79
N ASN A 196 0.84 -20.96 -2.53
CA ASN A 196 0.34 -22.22 -1.97
C ASN A 196 -1.19 -22.26 -1.91
N TRP A 197 -1.83 -21.13 -1.64
CA TRP A 197 -3.29 -21.03 -1.61
C TRP A 197 -3.92 -21.16 -2.98
N LEU A 198 -3.35 -20.51 -3.99
CA LEU A 198 -3.79 -20.61 -5.38
C LEU A 198 -3.57 -22.05 -5.93
N GLY A 199 -2.48 -22.72 -5.54
CA GLY A 199 -2.09 -24.00 -6.10
C GLY A 199 -1.78 -23.92 -7.59
N ASP A 200 -1.81 -25.09 -8.27
CA ASP A 200 -1.40 -25.18 -9.67
C ASP A 200 -2.47 -24.68 -10.68
N THR A 201 -3.71 -24.50 -10.24
CA THR A 201 -4.85 -24.29 -11.14
C THR A 201 -5.52 -22.93 -11.05
N ALA A 202 -5.48 -22.29 -9.89
CA ALA A 202 -6.05 -20.97 -9.71
C ALA A 202 -5.07 -19.87 -10.13
N LYS A 203 -5.62 -18.74 -10.55
CA LYS A 203 -4.85 -17.53 -10.91
C LYS A 203 -5.32 -16.38 -10.05
N LEU A 204 -4.47 -15.38 -9.89
CA LEU A 204 -4.88 -14.11 -9.31
C LEU A 204 -6.04 -13.51 -10.11
N GLN A 205 -7.08 -13.09 -9.42
CA GLN A 205 -8.22 -12.38 -9.98
C GLN A 205 -7.97 -10.89 -10.06
N ASP A 206 -7.18 -10.35 -9.13
CA ASP A 206 -6.76 -8.95 -9.07
C ASP A 206 -5.26 -8.83 -8.83
N ASP A 207 -4.71 -7.65 -9.06
CA ASP A 207 -3.30 -7.36 -8.83
C ASP A 207 -2.98 -7.48 -7.33
N MET A 208 -1.84 -8.04 -7.01
CA MET A 208 -1.36 -8.20 -5.63
C MET A 208 -0.17 -7.28 -5.39
N THR A 209 -0.36 -6.29 -4.55
CA THR A 209 0.70 -5.33 -4.20
C THR A 209 0.76 -5.10 -2.70
N PHE A 210 1.98 -5.08 -2.16
CA PHE A 210 2.21 -4.68 -0.78
C PHE A 210 3.60 -4.06 -0.57
N VAL A 211 3.66 -3.23 0.47
CA VAL A 211 4.85 -2.52 0.92
C VAL A 211 5.07 -2.83 2.39
N ILE A 212 6.29 -3.20 2.74
CA ILE A 212 6.71 -3.51 4.11
C ILE A 212 7.83 -2.55 4.49
N ILE A 213 7.66 -1.85 5.60
CA ILE A 213 8.65 -0.96 6.19
C ILE A 213 8.95 -1.48 7.59
N LYS A 214 10.19 -1.87 7.86
CA LYS A 214 10.62 -2.38 9.16
C LYS A 214 11.73 -1.52 9.73
N LYS A 215 11.60 -1.11 10.98
CA LYS A 215 12.63 -0.40 11.75
C LYS A 215 13.75 -1.37 12.14
N ARG A 216 15.02 -0.97 11.90
CA ARG A 216 16.21 -1.73 12.30
C ARG A 216 16.63 -1.48 13.73
#